data_51b7f9d90f492004b797eaf4b675d79b
#
_entry.id   51b7f9d90f492004b797eaf4b675d79b
#
_cell.length_a   1.000
_cell.length_b   1.000
_cell.length_c   1.000
_cell.angle_alpha   90.00
_cell.angle_beta   90.00
_cell.angle_gamma   90.00
#
_symmetry.space_group_name_H-M   'P 1'
#
loop_
_entity.id
_entity.type
_entity.pdbx_description
1 polymer ?
#
loop_
_entity_poly.entity_id
_entity_poly.type
_entity_poly.pdbx_seq_one_letter_code
_entity_poly.pdbx_strand_id
1 'polypeptide(L)'
;CPAERLAEIKKGHDLIVAEAENIKKTAMEVAEKLKDKIPVIYASGSYEALAIRVRQQFNENDKKLSWAGALPEMNHNELVGWGGGDNRFGVVFLNTKDLIERNQKRLEITLNSIGMKTDTVINLEAKGNSKIEKTLYLNSVLDWASLYIANLNNVDCIEVEIIDYLKDSLAKI
;
A
#
# COMPACT_ATOMS: atom_id res chain seq x y z
N CYS A 1 -2.78 -2.55 27.52
CA CYS A 1 -2.58 -1.45 26.55
C CYS A 1 -2.77 -0.13 27.29
N PRO A 2 -1.86 0.86 27.19
CA PRO A 2 -2.05 2.17 27.83
C PRO A 2 -3.36 2.81 27.34
N ALA A 3 -4.10 3.50 28.24
CA ALA A 3 -5.38 4.13 27.94
C ALA A 3 -5.30 5.09 26.73
N GLU A 4 -4.19 5.80 26.59
CA GLU A 4 -3.91 6.69 25.45
C GLU A 4 -3.95 5.94 24.11
N ARG A 5 -3.38 4.74 24.04
CA ARG A 5 -3.40 3.91 22.80
C ARG A 5 -4.80 3.45 22.43
N LEU A 6 -5.61 3.10 23.43
CA LEU A 6 -7.01 2.76 23.20
C LEU A 6 -7.81 3.96 22.67
N ALA A 7 -7.55 5.16 23.21
CA ALA A 7 -8.17 6.38 22.72
C ALA A 7 -7.77 6.69 21.26
N GLU A 8 -6.51 6.49 20.87
CA GLU A 8 -6.05 6.65 19.47
C GLU A 8 -6.69 5.63 18.53
N ILE A 9 -6.81 4.36 18.96
CA ILE A 9 -7.51 3.32 18.18
C ILE A 9 -8.98 3.70 17.96
N LYS A 10 -9.65 4.18 19.03
CA LYS A 10 -11.03 4.64 18.92
C LYS A 10 -11.17 5.79 17.92
N LYS A 11 -10.30 6.79 17.98
CA LYS A 11 -10.28 7.89 17.00
C LYS A 11 -10.07 7.40 15.58
N GLY A 12 -9.19 6.42 15.40
CA GLY A 12 -8.97 5.78 14.09
C GLY A 12 -10.21 5.06 13.57
N HIS A 13 -10.91 4.33 14.44
CA HIS A 13 -12.19 3.71 14.10
C HIS A 13 -13.23 4.76 13.70
N ASP A 14 -13.40 5.80 14.52
CA ASP A 14 -14.38 6.87 14.27
C ASP A 14 -14.07 7.60 12.94
N LEU A 15 -12.79 7.80 12.63
CA LEU A 15 -12.33 8.34 11.33
C LEU A 15 -12.73 7.45 10.16
N ILE A 16 -12.49 6.13 10.24
CA ILE A 16 -12.85 5.20 9.18
C ILE A 16 -14.36 5.20 8.95
N VAL A 17 -15.16 5.22 10.01
CA VAL A 17 -16.62 5.26 9.90
C VAL A 17 -17.08 6.57 9.24
N ALA A 18 -16.52 7.70 9.66
CA ALA A 18 -16.86 9.01 9.11
C ALA A 18 -16.45 9.16 7.61
N GLU A 19 -15.35 8.53 7.22
CA GLU A 19 -14.79 8.62 5.88
C GLU A 19 -15.14 7.43 4.97
N ALA A 20 -16.02 6.52 5.40
CA ALA A 20 -16.27 5.24 4.73
C ALA A 20 -16.52 5.36 3.22
N GLU A 21 -17.36 6.31 2.79
CA GLU A 21 -17.65 6.50 1.37
C GLU A 21 -16.46 7.13 0.61
N ASN A 22 -15.74 8.06 1.23
CA ASN A 22 -14.52 8.63 0.65
C ASN A 22 -13.40 7.60 0.55
N ILE A 23 -13.28 6.71 1.53
CA ILE A 23 -12.33 5.58 1.51
C ILE A 23 -12.60 4.68 0.32
N LYS A 24 -13.85 4.25 0.11
CA LYS A 24 -14.23 3.41 -1.03
C LYS A 24 -14.00 4.11 -2.37
N LYS A 25 -14.35 5.39 -2.46
CA LYS A 25 -14.11 6.20 -3.67
C LYS A 25 -12.62 6.28 -3.98
N THR A 26 -11.79 6.66 -3.01
CA THR A 26 -10.32 6.74 -3.17
C THR A 26 -9.74 5.36 -3.52
N ALA A 27 -10.23 4.30 -2.89
CA ALA A 27 -9.83 2.94 -3.18
C ALA A 27 -10.12 2.53 -4.62
N MET A 28 -11.28 2.91 -5.16
CA MET A 28 -11.62 2.66 -6.56
C MET A 28 -10.70 3.43 -7.52
N GLU A 29 -10.42 4.70 -7.23
CA GLU A 29 -9.47 5.50 -8.03
C GLU A 29 -8.06 4.89 -8.05
N VAL A 30 -7.61 4.34 -6.92
CA VAL A 30 -6.33 3.60 -6.82
C VAL A 30 -6.41 2.31 -7.63
N ALA A 31 -7.51 1.56 -7.50
CA ALA A 31 -7.70 0.28 -8.18
C ALA A 31 -7.70 0.45 -9.71
N GLU A 32 -8.42 1.43 -10.24
CA GLU A 32 -8.45 1.71 -11.68
C GLU A 32 -7.07 2.01 -12.24
N LYS A 33 -6.23 2.75 -11.49
CA LYS A 33 -4.86 3.06 -11.90
C LYS A 33 -3.91 1.87 -11.83
N LEU A 34 -4.16 0.91 -10.91
CA LEU A 34 -3.30 -0.25 -10.68
C LEU A 34 -3.78 -1.53 -11.38
N LYS A 35 -4.96 -1.53 -11.97
CA LYS A 35 -5.64 -2.70 -12.54
C LYS A 35 -4.69 -3.63 -13.32
N ASP A 36 -3.93 -3.08 -14.26
CA ASP A 36 -3.03 -3.85 -15.15
C ASP A 36 -1.56 -3.69 -14.77
N LYS A 37 -1.25 -3.20 -13.58
CA LYS A 37 0.10 -2.91 -13.11
C LYS A 37 0.59 -3.95 -12.10
N ILE A 38 1.88 -3.97 -11.92
CA ILE A 38 2.56 -4.64 -10.81
C ILE A 38 2.70 -3.61 -9.70
N PRO A 39 2.00 -3.76 -8.56
CA PRO A 39 2.02 -2.75 -7.51
C PRO A 39 3.37 -2.70 -6.78
N VAL A 40 3.90 -1.49 -6.61
CA VAL A 40 5.07 -1.21 -5.78
C VAL A 40 4.66 -0.21 -4.70
N ILE A 41 4.80 -0.62 -3.44
CA ILE A 41 4.30 0.14 -2.30
C ILE A 41 5.47 0.75 -1.54
N TYR A 42 5.52 2.07 -1.47
CA TYR A 42 6.54 2.79 -0.71
C TYR A 42 5.94 3.56 0.46
N ALA A 43 6.68 3.60 1.56
CA ALA A 43 6.35 4.39 2.74
C ALA A 43 7.60 5.01 3.35
N SER A 44 7.43 5.94 4.30
CA SER A 44 8.55 6.28 5.20
C SER A 44 8.90 5.10 6.09
N GLY A 45 10.15 4.99 6.55
CA GLY A 45 10.60 3.87 7.40
C GLY A 45 9.75 3.65 8.65
N SER A 46 9.16 4.73 9.20
CA SER A 46 8.24 4.60 10.35
C SER A 46 6.91 3.90 10.02
N TYR A 47 6.57 3.74 8.73
CA TYR A 47 5.37 3.07 8.23
C TYR A 47 5.70 1.88 7.31
N GLU A 48 6.93 1.39 7.33
CA GLU A 48 7.35 0.24 6.52
C GLU A 48 6.48 -1.00 6.75
N ALA A 49 6.12 -1.30 8.01
CA ALA A 49 5.24 -2.41 8.35
C ALA A 49 3.86 -2.29 7.65
N LEU A 50 3.35 -1.07 7.47
CA LEU A 50 2.11 -0.84 6.72
C LEU A 50 2.31 -1.13 5.23
N ALA A 51 3.41 -0.69 4.63
CA ALA A 51 3.70 -0.98 3.23
C ALA A 51 3.82 -2.50 2.98
N ILE A 52 4.47 -3.23 3.89
CA ILE A 52 4.56 -4.70 3.86
C ILE A 52 3.15 -5.33 3.96
N ARG A 53 2.30 -4.86 4.88
CA ARG A 53 0.94 -5.37 5.05
C ARG A 53 0.10 -5.15 3.78
N VAL A 54 0.19 -3.97 3.18
CA VAL A 54 -0.51 -3.63 1.93
C VAL A 54 -0.04 -4.53 0.78
N ARG A 55 1.28 -4.71 0.63
CA ARG A 55 1.83 -5.65 -0.35
C ARG A 55 1.22 -7.05 -0.20
N GLN A 56 1.12 -7.56 1.04
CA GLN A 56 0.55 -8.88 1.31
C GLN A 56 -0.91 -8.97 0.85
N GLN A 57 -1.71 -7.91 1.07
CA GLN A 57 -3.10 -7.87 0.60
C GLN A 57 -3.21 -7.90 -0.93
N PHE A 58 -2.36 -7.17 -1.64
CA PHE A 58 -2.34 -7.24 -3.09
C PHE A 58 -1.93 -8.61 -3.60
N ASN A 59 -0.91 -9.24 -2.99
CA ASN A 59 -0.51 -10.61 -3.34
C ASN A 59 -1.67 -11.59 -3.14
N GLU A 60 -2.38 -11.50 -2.01
CA GLU A 60 -3.42 -12.45 -1.62
C GLU A 60 -4.73 -12.22 -2.41
N ASN A 61 -5.22 -10.99 -2.49
CA ASN A 61 -6.51 -10.69 -3.08
C ASN A 61 -6.46 -10.63 -4.61
N ASP A 62 -5.46 -9.95 -5.19
CA ASP A 62 -5.35 -9.73 -6.64
C ASP A 62 -4.48 -10.80 -7.34
N LYS A 63 -3.90 -11.75 -6.57
CA LYS A 63 -3.00 -12.80 -7.09
C LYS A 63 -1.81 -12.26 -7.89
N LYS A 64 -1.38 -11.02 -7.61
CA LYS A 64 -0.23 -10.38 -8.25
C LYS A 64 0.93 -10.24 -7.29
N LEU A 65 2.12 -10.64 -7.74
CA LEU A 65 3.34 -10.29 -7.02
C LEU A 65 3.48 -8.77 -6.96
N SER A 66 3.76 -8.26 -5.77
CA SER A 66 3.98 -6.85 -5.51
C SER A 66 5.17 -6.65 -4.57
N TRP A 67 5.71 -5.44 -4.53
CA TRP A 67 6.86 -5.09 -3.70
C TRP A 67 6.49 -4.06 -2.65
N ALA A 68 7.29 -4.02 -1.58
CA ALA A 68 7.24 -2.96 -0.60
C ALA A 68 8.65 -2.52 -0.25
N GLY A 69 8.85 -1.22 -0.12
CA GLY A 69 10.10 -0.62 0.27
C GLY A 69 9.91 0.61 1.15
N ALA A 70 10.98 1.01 1.84
CA ALA A 70 10.95 2.14 2.76
C ALA A 70 11.89 3.26 2.33
N LEU A 71 11.40 4.50 2.39
CA LEU A 71 12.21 5.69 2.27
C LEU A 71 12.87 5.97 3.64
N PRO A 72 14.20 6.24 3.72
CA PRO A 72 15.10 6.51 2.61
C PRO A 72 15.85 5.30 2.04
N GLU A 73 15.70 4.10 2.61
CA GLU A 73 16.51 2.92 2.25
C GLU A 73 16.38 2.55 0.77
N MET A 74 15.17 2.58 0.20
CA MET A 74 14.93 2.28 -1.21
C MET A 74 15.73 3.18 -2.18
N ASN A 75 16.18 4.35 -1.74
CA ASN A 75 17.01 5.25 -2.56
C ASN A 75 18.43 4.76 -2.76
N HIS A 76 18.91 3.80 -1.97
CA HIS A 76 20.27 3.25 -2.09
C HIS A 76 20.36 2.08 -3.06
N ASN A 77 19.24 1.43 -3.34
CA ASN A 77 19.19 0.21 -4.14
C ASN A 77 18.06 0.24 -5.20
N GLU A 78 16.80 0.30 -4.78
CA GLU A 78 15.65 0.18 -5.68
C GLU A 78 15.55 1.36 -6.66
N LEU A 79 15.95 2.58 -6.25
CA LEU A 79 15.95 3.73 -7.15
C LEU A 79 16.89 3.52 -8.35
N VAL A 80 18.01 2.82 -8.15
CA VAL A 80 18.89 2.40 -9.26
C VAL A 80 18.20 1.35 -10.11
N GLY A 81 17.47 0.40 -9.49
CA GLY A 81 16.67 -0.63 -10.16
C GLY A 81 15.60 -0.04 -11.09
N TRP A 82 15.05 1.13 -10.75
CA TRP A 82 14.12 1.86 -11.61
C TRP A 82 14.73 2.31 -12.96
N GLY A 83 16.04 2.22 -13.13
CA GLY A 83 16.69 2.36 -14.43
C GLY A 83 16.13 1.37 -15.48
N GLY A 84 15.75 0.15 -15.06
CA GLY A 84 15.07 -0.87 -15.86
C GLY A 84 13.55 -0.92 -15.69
N GLY A 85 12.95 0.02 -14.94
CA GLY A 85 11.51 0.12 -14.76
C GLY A 85 10.77 0.57 -16.01
N ASP A 86 9.49 0.22 -16.10
CA ASP A 86 8.61 0.57 -17.22
C ASP A 86 7.13 0.65 -16.77
N ASN A 87 6.23 0.82 -17.72
CA ASN A 87 4.78 0.97 -17.48
C ASN A 87 4.07 -0.30 -16.97
N ARG A 88 4.76 -1.43 -16.80
CA ARG A 88 4.18 -2.58 -16.09
C ARG A 88 4.04 -2.36 -14.60
N PHE A 89 4.79 -1.40 -14.05
CA PHE A 89 4.76 -1.08 -12.62
C PHE A 89 3.83 0.10 -12.33
N GLY A 90 3.12 0.04 -11.21
CA GLY A 90 2.38 1.15 -10.63
C GLY A 90 2.83 1.39 -9.20
N VAL A 91 3.22 2.62 -8.88
CA VAL A 91 3.74 2.99 -7.57
C VAL A 91 2.67 3.65 -6.72
N VAL A 92 2.56 3.20 -5.47
CA VAL A 92 1.79 3.87 -4.42
C VAL A 92 2.73 4.29 -3.31
N PHE A 93 2.88 5.58 -3.09
CA PHE A 93 3.56 6.11 -1.91
C PHE A 93 2.55 6.45 -0.82
N LEU A 94 2.73 5.88 0.37
CA LEU A 94 1.91 6.12 1.56
C LEU A 94 2.34 7.43 2.23
N ASN A 95 1.72 8.54 1.84
CA ASN A 95 2.09 9.86 2.30
C ASN A 95 1.39 10.24 3.61
N THR A 96 2.10 10.11 4.71
CA THR A 96 1.60 10.44 6.05
C THR A 96 1.84 11.88 6.47
N LYS A 97 2.55 12.66 5.65
CA LYS A 97 2.97 14.06 5.93
C LYS A 97 3.83 14.21 7.20
N ASP A 98 4.40 13.12 7.71
CA ASP A 98 5.25 13.11 8.92
C ASP A 98 6.75 13.18 8.58
N LEU A 99 7.09 13.33 7.30
CA LEU A 99 8.47 13.40 6.87
C LEU A 99 9.11 14.75 7.28
N ILE A 100 10.34 14.68 7.79
CA ILE A 100 11.18 15.87 7.95
C ILE A 100 11.48 16.49 6.57
N GLU A 101 11.74 17.77 6.52
CA GLU A 101 11.94 18.56 5.28
C GLU A 101 12.87 17.87 4.28
N ARG A 102 14.03 17.41 4.74
CA ARG A 102 15.00 16.70 3.88
C ARG A 102 14.41 15.44 3.24
N ASN A 103 13.59 14.69 3.95
CA ASN A 103 12.94 13.49 3.42
C ASN A 103 11.74 13.82 2.55
N GLN A 104 11.07 14.95 2.77
CA GLN A 104 10.04 15.45 1.85
C GLN A 104 10.66 15.78 0.49
N LYS A 105 11.80 16.48 0.48
CA LYS A 105 12.52 16.78 -0.77
C LYS A 105 13.03 15.52 -1.45
N ARG A 106 13.52 14.54 -0.67
CA ARG A 106 13.93 13.23 -1.18
C ARG A 106 12.77 12.50 -1.84
N LEU A 107 11.61 12.51 -1.21
CA LEU A 107 10.40 11.91 -1.77
C LEU A 107 10.01 12.54 -3.11
N GLU A 108 9.97 13.86 -3.18
CA GLU A 108 9.68 14.60 -4.42
C GLU A 108 10.60 14.18 -5.57
N ILE A 109 11.91 14.15 -5.31
CA ILE A 109 12.92 13.73 -6.29
C ILE A 109 12.69 12.25 -6.70
N THR A 110 12.41 11.39 -5.74
CA THR A 110 12.16 9.96 -5.96
C THR A 110 10.93 9.75 -6.85
N LEU A 111 9.81 10.38 -6.53
CA LEU A 111 8.58 10.25 -7.31
C LEU A 111 8.74 10.80 -8.73
N ASN A 112 9.45 11.92 -8.90
CA ASN A 112 9.77 12.47 -10.21
C ASN A 112 10.66 11.52 -11.03
N SER A 113 11.66 10.90 -10.41
CA SER A 113 12.57 9.95 -11.07
C SER A 113 11.82 8.69 -11.52
N ILE A 114 10.94 8.16 -10.68
CA ILE A 114 10.08 7.00 -11.00
C ILE A 114 9.06 7.38 -12.09
N GLY A 115 8.48 8.58 -12.02
CA GLY A 115 7.53 9.08 -13.02
C GLY A 115 8.09 9.24 -14.43
N MET A 116 9.42 9.23 -14.59
CA MET A 116 10.06 9.12 -15.92
C MET A 116 10.03 7.69 -16.49
N LYS A 117 9.65 6.69 -15.69
CA LYS A 117 9.67 5.26 -16.04
C LYS A 117 8.28 4.64 -16.12
N THR A 118 7.35 5.12 -15.32
CA THR A 118 5.97 4.69 -15.33
C THR A 118 5.02 5.89 -15.27
N ASP A 119 3.90 5.78 -15.95
CA ASP A 119 2.81 6.76 -15.94
C ASP A 119 1.93 6.68 -14.67
N THR A 120 2.13 5.64 -13.86
CA THR A 120 1.31 5.37 -12.68
C THR A 120 2.11 5.55 -11.40
N VAL A 121 2.07 6.79 -10.88
CA VAL A 121 2.66 7.17 -9.58
C VAL A 121 1.57 7.81 -8.73
N ILE A 122 1.17 7.14 -7.67
CA ILE A 122 0.10 7.55 -6.77
C ILE A 122 0.72 8.01 -5.45
N ASN A 123 0.61 9.29 -5.14
CA ASN A 123 0.97 9.84 -3.83
C ASN A 123 -0.28 9.83 -2.95
N LEU A 124 -0.51 8.75 -2.21
CA LEU A 124 -1.72 8.54 -1.42
C LEU A 124 -1.60 9.20 -0.05
N GLU A 125 -2.35 10.27 0.15
CA GLU A 125 -2.32 11.03 1.40
C GLU A 125 -3.14 10.36 2.51
N ALA A 126 -2.53 10.25 3.69
CA ALA A 126 -3.20 9.80 4.91
C ALA A 126 -4.11 10.89 5.47
N LYS A 127 -5.22 10.46 6.09
CA LYS A 127 -6.02 11.28 7.00
C LYS A 127 -5.79 10.85 8.45
N GLY A 128 -6.03 11.76 9.38
CA GLY A 128 -5.84 11.56 10.81
C GLY A 128 -4.66 12.33 11.39
N ASN A 129 -4.61 12.42 12.71
CA ASN A 129 -3.62 13.21 13.44
C ASN A 129 -2.53 12.35 14.09
N SER A 130 -2.87 11.15 14.55
CA SER A 130 -1.90 10.21 15.14
C SER A 130 -1.40 9.20 14.11
N LYS A 131 -0.28 8.54 14.45
CA LYS A 131 0.26 7.44 13.65
C LYS A 131 -0.77 6.31 13.49
N ILE A 132 -1.52 6.00 14.53
CA ILE A 132 -2.55 4.95 14.50
C ILE A 132 -3.68 5.33 13.56
N GLU A 133 -4.23 6.55 13.66
CA GLU A 133 -5.28 7.03 12.76
C GLU A 133 -4.85 6.96 11.30
N LYS A 134 -3.65 7.48 10.96
CA LYS A 134 -3.09 7.46 9.60
C LYS A 134 -2.89 6.04 9.08
N THR A 135 -2.37 5.14 9.94
CA THR A 135 -2.18 3.73 9.59
C THR A 135 -3.51 3.05 9.28
N LEU A 136 -4.51 3.22 10.13
CA LEU A 136 -5.82 2.61 9.96
C LEU A 136 -6.54 3.16 8.72
N TYR A 137 -6.45 4.47 8.46
CA TYR A 137 -7.03 5.09 7.28
C TYR A 137 -6.42 4.52 5.98
N LEU A 138 -5.09 4.57 5.85
CA LEU A 138 -4.39 4.07 4.66
C LEU A 138 -4.62 2.56 4.46
N ASN A 139 -4.59 1.78 5.56
CA ASN A 139 -4.89 0.35 5.49
C ASN A 139 -6.29 0.11 4.93
N SER A 140 -7.30 0.84 5.43
CA SER A 140 -8.69 0.69 4.95
C SER A 140 -8.85 1.06 3.48
N VAL A 141 -8.21 2.13 3.01
CA VAL A 141 -8.22 2.50 1.58
C VAL A 141 -7.63 1.38 0.73
N LEU A 142 -6.49 0.81 1.15
CA LEU A 142 -5.75 -0.15 0.33
C LEU A 142 -6.29 -1.58 0.45
N ASP A 143 -6.93 -1.94 1.56
CA ASP A 143 -7.70 -3.17 1.67
C ASP A 143 -8.88 -3.15 0.67
N TRP A 144 -9.65 -2.05 0.60
CA TRP A 144 -10.69 -1.89 -0.42
C TRP A 144 -10.12 -1.86 -1.84
N ALA A 145 -8.99 -1.18 -2.06
CA ALA A 145 -8.36 -1.12 -3.37
C ALA A 145 -7.96 -2.52 -3.86
N SER A 146 -7.39 -3.38 -2.99
CA SER A 146 -7.02 -4.74 -3.35
C SER A 146 -8.21 -5.60 -3.79
N LEU A 147 -9.38 -5.46 -3.12
CA LEU A 147 -10.61 -6.13 -3.52
C LEU A 147 -11.16 -5.59 -4.85
N TYR A 148 -11.10 -4.27 -5.06
CA TYR A 148 -11.56 -3.67 -6.31
C TYR A 148 -10.66 -4.06 -7.49
N ILE A 149 -9.33 -4.14 -7.29
CA ILE A 149 -8.40 -4.61 -8.33
C ILE A 149 -8.72 -6.07 -8.69
N ALA A 150 -8.93 -6.95 -7.69
CA ALA A 150 -9.33 -8.33 -7.93
C ALA A 150 -10.61 -8.42 -8.78
N ASN A 151 -11.64 -7.64 -8.42
CA ASN A 151 -12.88 -7.59 -9.18
C ASN A 151 -12.67 -7.05 -10.61
N LEU A 152 -11.90 -5.98 -10.79
CA LEU A 152 -11.60 -5.41 -12.11
C LEU A 152 -10.79 -6.37 -13.00
N ASN A 153 -9.99 -7.25 -12.41
CA ASN A 153 -9.20 -8.28 -13.10
C ASN A 153 -9.93 -9.61 -13.23
N ASN A 154 -11.17 -9.73 -12.75
CA ASN A 154 -11.94 -10.97 -12.69
C ASN A 154 -11.22 -12.10 -11.94
N VAL A 155 -10.55 -11.76 -10.83
CA VAL A 155 -9.85 -12.69 -9.94
C VAL A 155 -10.72 -12.97 -8.72
N ASP A 156 -10.84 -14.24 -8.33
CA ASP A 156 -11.47 -14.61 -7.06
C ASP A 156 -10.52 -14.29 -5.90
N CYS A 157 -10.86 -13.25 -5.11
CA CYS A 157 -10.06 -12.82 -3.98
C CYS A 157 -10.12 -13.79 -2.78
N ILE A 158 -11.08 -14.72 -2.75
CA ILE A 158 -11.25 -15.68 -1.64
C ILE A 158 -10.44 -16.97 -1.90
N GLU A 159 -10.21 -17.31 -3.17
CA GLU A 159 -9.47 -18.51 -3.55
C GLU A 159 -8.03 -18.49 -2.96
N VAL A 160 -7.62 -19.61 -2.34
CA VAL A 160 -6.28 -19.81 -1.75
C VAL A 160 -5.75 -21.24 -1.97
N GLU A 161 -6.15 -21.90 -3.06
CA GLU A 161 -5.85 -23.31 -3.37
C GLU A 161 -4.36 -23.68 -3.22
N ILE A 162 -3.47 -22.77 -3.59
CA ILE A 162 -2.02 -23.03 -3.47
C ILE A 162 -1.57 -23.08 -2.00
N ILE A 163 -2.21 -22.32 -1.12
CA ILE A 163 -1.95 -22.35 0.33
C ILE A 163 -2.51 -23.64 0.93
N ASP A 164 -3.71 -24.05 0.51
CA ASP A 164 -4.34 -25.28 0.97
C ASP A 164 -3.53 -26.50 0.52
N TYR A 165 -3.05 -26.52 -0.73
CA TYR A 165 -2.12 -27.55 -1.21
C TYR A 165 -0.86 -27.64 -0.34
N LEU A 166 -0.27 -26.49 0.04
CA LEU A 166 0.90 -26.45 0.92
C LEU A 166 0.57 -27.07 2.29
N LYS A 167 -0.53 -26.66 2.92
CA LYS A 167 -0.98 -27.17 4.22
C LYS A 167 -1.22 -28.67 4.19
N ASP A 168 -1.95 -29.15 3.17
CA ASP A 168 -2.26 -30.57 2.99
C ASP A 168 -1.00 -31.42 2.76
N SER A 169 -0.02 -30.87 2.07
CA SER A 169 1.26 -31.54 1.83
C SER A 169 2.08 -31.66 3.12
N LEU A 170 2.14 -30.58 3.91
CA LEU A 170 2.82 -30.58 5.20
C LEU A 170 2.15 -31.49 6.25
N ALA A 171 0.83 -31.63 6.20
CA ALA A 171 0.08 -32.51 7.11
C ALA A 171 0.36 -34.01 6.89
N LYS A 172 1.05 -34.39 5.80
CA LYS A 172 1.42 -35.78 5.48
C LYS A 172 2.83 -36.16 5.96
N ILE A 173 3.57 -35.22 6.53
CA ILE A 173 4.91 -35.42 7.10
C ILE A 173 4.81 -35.64 8.61
#